data_6bffe5537dd49d4636ebf82abfe8ca96
#
_entry.id   6bffe5537dd49d4636ebf82abfe8ca96
#
_cell.length_a   1.000
_cell.length_b   1.000
_cell.length_c   1.000
_cell.angle_alpha   90.00
_cell.angle_beta   90.00
_cell.angle_gamma   90.00
#
_symmetry.space_group_name_H-M   'P 1'
#
loop_
_entity.id
_entity.type
_entity.pdbx_description
1 polymer ?
#
loop_
_entity_poly.entity_id
_entity_poly.type
_entity_poly.pdbx_seq_one_letter_code
_entity_poly.pdbx_strand_id
1 'polypeptide(L)'
;MKKEMKYFLVALTLLFISCGQKATTYEAKEVLSKHLIERYGEEFEIGYMGRRSDGKEMWYEAEIYLSKYVGTIKERDKYYRESGTANVEKGIFGERLGFAGDTYGIVKINESAEEFYEKKLKELFGDNVLQVYDIKFNRILKDYDFKNIIKVWKEEGVRLTIRGGIYIFGRVENDEDREWYRKQIYEFIQFMKETGTFEYVALWIVVADERVLSNEFIANNKDKEKLVEMYSKKDKEFREQRAKIMKKYTKSYYETSEENIKKRVNGILKSQLYDTNGNAIGFARLTYYNELLVTPIYSPKQIRTNNWNDKIKEYNIGKDVEFTEEFY
;
A
#
# COMPACT_ATOMS: atom_id res chain seq x y z
N MET A 1 31.87 57.17 30.85
CA MET A 1 32.25 56.54 29.58
C MET A 1 32.71 55.10 29.70
N LYS A 2 33.67 54.70 30.52
CA LYS A 2 34.17 53.29 30.59
C LYS A 2 33.16 52.26 31.10
N LYS A 3 32.16 52.65 31.89
CA LYS A 3 31.18 51.73 32.46
C LYS A 3 30.07 51.42 31.44
N GLU A 4 29.60 52.38 30.67
CA GLU A 4 28.56 52.21 29.67
C GLU A 4 29.05 51.45 28.42
N MET A 5 30.33 51.62 28.08
CA MET A 5 30.96 50.86 27.01
C MET A 5 31.10 49.36 27.35
N LYS A 6 31.28 49.00 28.64
CA LYS A 6 31.24 47.58 29.07
C LYS A 6 29.86 46.95 28.94
N TYR A 7 28.81 47.67 29.30
CA TYR A 7 27.43 47.13 29.13
C TYR A 7 27.04 47.03 27.67
N PHE A 8 27.49 47.94 26.82
CA PHE A 8 27.29 47.87 25.37
C PHE A 8 28.03 46.68 24.75
N LEU A 9 29.24 46.39 25.18
CA LEU A 9 30.03 45.24 24.73
C LEU A 9 29.42 43.91 25.22
N VAL A 10 28.90 43.85 26.44
CA VAL A 10 28.20 42.67 27.00
C VAL A 10 26.86 42.45 26.28
N ALA A 11 26.12 43.51 25.99
CA ALA A 11 24.89 43.41 25.20
C ALA A 11 25.18 42.97 23.76
N LEU A 12 26.27 43.47 23.16
CA LEU A 12 26.70 43.06 21.83
C LEU A 12 27.17 41.60 21.79
N THR A 13 27.89 41.12 22.82
CA THR A 13 28.29 39.71 22.92
C THR A 13 27.11 38.79 23.16
N LEU A 14 26.11 39.18 23.92
CA LEU A 14 24.86 38.44 24.11
C LEU A 14 24.03 38.37 22.79
N LEU A 15 24.05 39.42 21.96
CA LEU A 15 23.45 39.43 20.63
C LEU A 15 24.19 38.48 19.65
N PHE A 16 25.51 38.39 19.75
CA PHE A 16 26.30 37.47 18.90
C PHE A 16 26.19 36.00 19.33
N ILE A 17 25.90 35.69 20.60
CA ILE A 17 25.70 34.32 21.09
C ILE A 17 24.38 33.77 20.65
N SER A 18 23.36 34.63 20.40
CA SER A 18 22.05 34.19 19.90
C SER A 18 21.99 34.06 18.36
N CYS A 19 23.00 34.57 17.66
CA CYS A 19 23.06 34.49 16.20
C CYS A 19 23.57 33.11 15.75
N GLY A 20 22.65 32.16 15.48
CA GLY A 20 23.00 30.91 14.84
C GLY A 20 22.51 29.63 15.52
N GLN A 21 21.54 29.71 16.41
CA GLN A 21 20.93 28.50 16.97
C GLN A 21 20.28 27.71 15.84
N LYS A 22 20.71 26.47 15.65
CA LYS A 22 20.10 25.54 14.65
C LYS A 22 19.02 24.73 15.34
N ALA A 23 17.92 24.57 14.63
CA ALA A 23 16.90 23.60 15.03
C ALA A 23 17.53 22.20 15.14
N THR A 24 17.19 21.47 16.19
CA THR A 24 17.76 20.16 16.48
C THR A 24 16.84 19.02 16.02
N THR A 25 17.41 17.85 15.81
CA THR A 25 16.65 16.62 15.52
C THR A 25 15.69 16.27 16.66
N TYR A 26 16.08 16.53 17.91
CA TYR A 26 15.25 16.27 19.08
C TYR A 26 13.98 17.15 19.06
N GLU A 27 14.13 18.45 18.91
CA GLU A 27 12.99 19.38 18.78
C GLU A 27 12.10 19.03 17.60
N ALA A 28 12.69 18.62 16.47
CA ALA A 28 11.93 18.20 15.30
C ALA A 28 11.09 16.94 15.57
N LYS A 29 11.62 15.98 16.33
CA LYS A 29 10.84 14.80 16.76
C LYS A 29 9.69 15.18 17.68
N GLU A 30 9.90 16.09 18.64
CA GLU A 30 8.85 16.56 19.54
C GLU A 30 7.71 17.24 18.78
N VAL A 31 8.04 18.15 17.85
CA VAL A 31 7.03 18.85 17.00
C VAL A 31 6.26 17.86 16.14
N LEU A 32 6.94 16.90 15.52
CA LEU A 32 6.29 15.88 14.71
C LEU A 32 5.40 14.95 15.57
N SER A 33 5.90 14.48 16.72
CA SER A 33 5.12 13.63 17.64
C SER A 33 3.84 14.30 18.09
N LYS A 34 3.93 15.57 18.49
CA LYS A 34 2.76 16.37 18.86
C LYS A 34 1.74 16.48 17.72
N HIS A 35 2.21 16.79 16.51
CA HIS A 35 1.37 16.87 15.33
C HIS A 35 0.62 15.55 15.05
N LEU A 36 1.32 14.41 15.14
CA LEU A 36 0.74 13.09 14.89
C LEU A 36 -0.32 12.72 15.94
N ILE A 37 -0.05 12.97 17.23
CA ILE A 37 -1.01 12.75 18.32
C ILE A 37 -2.24 13.65 18.15
N GLU A 38 -2.05 14.94 17.86
CA GLU A 38 -3.16 15.89 17.64
C GLU A 38 -4.02 15.49 16.44
N ARG A 39 -3.40 14.92 15.40
CA ARG A 39 -4.10 14.55 14.16
C ARG A 39 -4.82 13.20 14.22
N TYR A 40 -4.19 12.20 14.85
CA TYR A 40 -4.66 10.82 14.81
C TYR A 40 -5.15 10.28 16.17
N GLY A 41 -4.82 10.94 17.28
CA GLY A 41 -5.14 10.47 18.62
C GLY A 41 -4.38 9.19 19.03
N GLU A 42 -3.32 8.85 18.31
CA GLU A 42 -2.54 7.63 18.49
C GLU A 42 -1.05 7.95 18.60
N GLU A 43 -0.29 7.10 19.29
CA GLU A 43 1.17 7.21 19.40
C GLU A 43 1.87 6.61 18.19
N PHE A 44 2.98 7.22 17.80
CA PHE A 44 3.78 6.84 16.64
C PHE A 44 5.23 6.56 17.03
N GLU A 45 5.80 5.55 16.42
CA GLU A 45 7.25 5.41 16.33
C GLU A 45 7.77 6.35 15.24
N ILE A 46 8.79 7.13 15.62
CA ILE A 46 9.49 8.03 14.71
C ILE A 46 10.91 7.50 14.56
N GLY A 47 11.20 6.99 13.36
CA GLY A 47 12.48 6.40 13.02
C GLY A 47 13.65 7.39 13.05
N TYR A 48 14.71 7.08 12.32
CA TYR A 48 15.83 8.00 12.16
C TYR A 48 15.38 9.27 11.45
N MET A 49 15.56 10.40 12.11
CA MET A 49 15.19 11.70 11.57
C MET A 49 16.41 12.37 10.94
N GLY A 50 16.36 12.55 9.64
CA GLY A 50 17.39 13.21 8.85
C GLY A 50 16.99 14.62 8.43
N ARG A 51 17.96 15.55 8.39
CA ARG A 51 17.77 16.89 7.84
C ARG A 51 17.84 16.83 6.30
N ARG A 52 16.90 17.49 5.61
CA ARG A 52 16.77 17.58 4.16
C ARG A 52 16.72 19.03 3.70
N SER A 53 17.06 19.26 2.43
CA SER A 53 16.91 20.55 1.76
C SER A 53 16.77 20.33 0.26
N ASP A 54 15.96 21.15 -0.39
CA ASP A 54 15.84 21.24 -1.86
C ASP A 54 16.55 22.49 -2.42
N GLY A 55 17.30 23.23 -1.56
CA GLY A 55 17.98 24.46 -1.91
C GLY A 55 17.16 25.72 -1.62
N LYS A 56 15.83 25.62 -1.49
CA LYS A 56 14.92 26.71 -1.12
C LYS A 56 14.40 26.56 0.30
N GLU A 57 13.99 25.36 0.63
CA GLU A 57 13.42 24.99 1.92
C GLU A 57 14.30 23.96 2.64
N MET A 58 14.15 23.89 3.94
CA MET A 58 14.80 22.90 4.78
C MET A 58 13.76 22.26 5.68
N TRP A 59 13.91 20.96 5.91
CA TRP A 59 13.05 20.21 6.82
C TRP A 59 13.79 19.03 7.44
N TYR A 60 13.23 18.51 8.52
CA TYR A 60 13.56 17.20 9.03
C TYR A 60 12.56 16.18 8.53
N GLU A 61 13.00 14.98 8.22
CA GLU A 61 12.18 13.88 7.70
C GLU A 61 12.51 12.58 8.41
N ALA A 62 11.48 11.84 8.78
CA ALA A 62 11.59 10.50 9.35
C ALA A 62 10.51 9.59 8.80
N GLU A 63 10.80 8.29 8.79
CA GLU A 63 9.78 7.26 8.63
C GLU A 63 8.96 7.16 9.91
N ILE A 64 7.63 7.06 9.77
CA ILE A 64 6.69 6.96 10.88
C ILE A 64 5.75 5.78 10.72
N TYR A 65 5.37 5.15 11.83
CA TYR A 65 4.35 4.10 11.90
C TYR A 65 3.75 4.06 13.31
N LEU A 66 2.57 3.45 13.47
CA LEU A 66 1.89 3.41 14.77
C LEU A 66 2.64 2.55 15.77
N SER A 67 2.81 3.04 17.00
CA SER A 67 3.48 2.33 18.09
C SER A 67 2.81 0.97 18.41
N LYS A 68 1.51 0.86 18.22
CA LYS A 68 0.77 -0.41 18.39
C LYS A 68 1.19 -1.52 17.41
N TYR A 69 1.95 -1.20 16.36
CA TYR A 69 2.45 -2.20 15.42
C TYR A 69 3.79 -2.82 15.83
N VAL A 70 4.48 -2.24 16.83
CA VAL A 70 5.74 -2.78 17.37
C VAL A 70 5.54 -4.23 17.80
N GLY A 71 6.42 -5.12 17.37
CA GLY A 71 6.35 -6.56 17.61
C GLY A 71 5.35 -7.32 16.74
N THR A 72 4.61 -6.65 15.84
CA THR A 72 3.69 -7.29 14.89
C THR A 72 4.31 -7.40 13.49
N ILE A 73 3.63 -8.12 12.59
CA ILE A 73 4.03 -8.18 11.19
C ILE A 73 3.98 -6.80 10.51
N LYS A 74 3.06 -5.93 10.92
CA LYS A 74 2.89 -4.59 10.37
C LYS A 74 4.11 -3.69 10.63
N GLU A 75 4.86 -3.92 11.72
CA GLU A 75 6.09 -3.18 11.99
C GLU A 75 7.12 -3.31 10.86
N ARG A 76 7.23 -4.49 10.25
CA ARG A 76 8.19 -4.79 9.19
C ARG A 76 7.67 -4.53 7.79
N ASP A 77 6.36 -4.30 7.68
CA ASP A 77 5.70 -4.09 6.40
C ASP A 77 5.71 -2.60 6.01
N LYS A 78 6.43 -2.28 4.96
CA LYS A 78 6.53 -0.90 4.42
C LYS A 78 5.17 -0.31 4.03
N TYR A 79 4.17 -1.14 3.79
CA TYR A 79 2.81 -0.68 3.51
C TYR A 79 2.20 0.16 4.64
N TYR A 80 2.64 -0.07 5.90
CA TYR A 80 2.17 0.65 7.09
C TYR A 80 3.13 1.74 7.56
N ARG A 81 4.11 2.10 6.73
CA ARG A 81 5.13 3.09 7.04
C ARG A 81 5.05 4.24 6.07
N GLU A 82 5.10 5.44 6.59
CA GLU A 82 4.97 6.66 5.81
C GLU A 82 5.99 7.71 6.26
N SER A 83 6.00 8.87 5.59
CA SER A 83 6.90 9.97 5.91
C SER A 83 6.23 10.98 6.84
N GLY A 84 7.00 11.42 7.86
CA GLY A 84 6.67 12.55 8.70
C GLY A 84 7.76 13.62 8.59
N THR A 85 7.37 14.88 8.56
CA THR A 85 8.26 16.03 8.36
C THR A 85 8.04 17.11 9.39
N ALA A 86 9.12 17.88 9.68
CA ALA A 86 9.06 19.12 10.44
C ALA A 86 9.88 20.19 9.71
N ASN A 87 9.22 21.25 9.26
CA ASN A 87 9.87 22.32 8.48
C ASN A 87 10.80 23.16 9.34
N VAL A 88 11.89 23.64 8.74
CA VAL A 88 12.84 24.55 9.36
C VAL A 88 12.69 25.95 8.76
N GLU A 89 12.32 26.91 9.58
CA GLU A 89 12.22 28.31 9.21
C GLU A 89 13.44 29.09 9.66
N LYS A 90 13.97 29.97 8.81
CA LYS A 90 15.05 30.89 9.15
C LYS A 90 14.46 32.15 9.78
N GLY A 91 14.79 32.40 11.04
CA GLY A 91 14.45 33.62 11.75
C GLY A 91 15.64 34.57 11.86
N ILE A 92 15.40 35.78 12.40
CA ILE A 92 16.44 36.80 12.62
C ILE A 92 17.49 36.32 13.60
N PHE A 93 17.10 35.49 14.58
CA PHE A 93 17.98 35.00 15.66
C PHE A 93 18.41 33.54 15.48
N GLY A 94 18.20 32.94 14.35
CA GLY A 94 18.56 31.56 14.07
C GLY A 94 17.44 30.78 13.39
N GLU A 95 17.50 29.45 13.50
CA GLU A 95 16.49 28.54 12.94
C GLU A 95 15.42 28.23 14.00
N ARG A 96 14.19 28.04 13.56
CA ARG A 96 13.10 27.52 14.38
C ARG A 96 12.37 26.43 13.60
N LEU A 97 11.66 25.56 14.29
CA LEU A 97 10.76 24.62 13.66
C LEU A 97 9.42 25.31 13.35
N GLY A 98 8.96 25.10 12.14
CA GLY A 98 7.67 25.57 11.65
C GLY A 98 6.63 24.46 11.69
N PHE A 99 5.87 24.35 10.60
CA PHE A 99 4.80 23.37 10.44
C PHE A 99 5.35 21.94 10.36
N ALA A 100 4.68 21.00 11.05
CA ALA A 100 4.86 19.58 10.84
C ALA A 100 3.80 19.02 9.89
N GLY A 101 4.17 18.02 9.10
CA GLY A 101 3.29 17.36 8.15
C GLY A 101 3.59 15.87 8.06
N ASP A 102 2.65 15.12 7.50
CA ASP A 102 2.82 13.69 7.31
C ASP A 102 1.98 13.16 6.12
N THR A 103 2.31 11.96 5.66
CA THR A 103 1.56 11.21 4.64
C THR A 103 0.77 10.03 5.22
N TYR A 104 0.76 9.84 6.54
CA TYR A 104 0.18 8.66 7.20
C TYR A 104 -1.35 8.51 6.99
N GLY A 105 -2.02 9.60 6.63
CA GLY A 105 -3.43 9.55 6.24
C GLY A 105 -3.73 8.55 5.12
N ILE A 106 -2.76 8.25 4.25
CA ILE A 106 -2.90 7.24 3.18
C ILE A 106 -3.09 5.85 3.79
N VAL A 107 -2.28 5.50 4.80
CA VAL A 107 -2.40 4.20 5.51
C VAL A 107 -3.77 4.09 6.18
N LYS A 108 -4.21 5.15 6.86
CA LYS A 108 -5.52 5.16 7.53
C LYS A 108 -6.68 4.95 6.56
N ILE A 109 -6.65 5.60 5.41
CA ILE A 109 -7.67 5.42 4.36
C ILE A 109 -7.66 3.99 3.84
N ASN A 110 -6.47 3.44 3.57
CA ASN A 110 -6.32 2.09 3.06
C ASN A 110 -6.83 1.05 4.06
N GLU A 111 -6.45 1.16 5.36
CA GLU A 111 -6.94 0.28 6.42
C GLU A 111 -8.48 0.34 6.54
N SER A 112 -9.05 1.54 6.53
CA SER A 112 -10.51 1.70 6.63
C SER A 112 -11.25 1.16 5.39
N ALA A 113 -10.65 1.24 4.21
CA ALA A 113 -11.21 0.62 3.01
C ALA A 113 -11.12 -0.91 3.05
N GLU A 114 -10.04 -1.45 3.61
CA GLU A 114 -9.92 -2.89 3.84
C GLU A 114 -11.04 -3.40 4.75
N GLU A 115 -11.28 -2.74 5.88
CA GLU A 115 -12.38 -3.06 6.79
C GLU A 115 -13.75 -2.96 6.10
N PHE A 116 -13.92 -1.95 5.25
CA PHE A 116 -15.16 -1.75 4.50
C PHE A 116 -15.46 -2.89 3.53
N TYR A 117 -14.46 -3.39 2.81
CA TYR A 117 -14.62 -4.44 1.82
C TYR A 117 -14.48 -5.87 2.40
N GLU A 118 -13.85 -6.02 3.57
CA GLU A 118 -13.48 -7.32 4.15
C GLU A 118 -14.67 -8.27 4.25
N LYS A 119 -15.79 -7.79 4.79
CA LYS A 119 -16.99 -8.63 4.97
C LYS A 119 -17.49 -9.19 3.64
N LYS A 120 -17.56 -8.34 2.60
CA LYS A 120 -18.06 -8.78 1.28
C LYS A 120 -17.09 -9.73 0.61
N LEU A 121 -15.79 -9.47 0.70
CA LEU A 121 -14.78 -10.35 0.12
C LEU A 121 -14.74 -11.71 0.81
N LYS A 122 -14.87 -11.76 2.14
CA LYS A 122 -14.98 -13.04 2.87
C LYS A 122 -16.26 -13.81 2.55
N GLU A 123 -17.38 -13.12 2.35
CA GLU A 123 -18.63 -13.73 1.91
C GLU A 123 -18.47 -14.41 0.54
N LEU A 124 -17.78 -13.74 -0.40
CA LEU A 124 -17.64 -14.21 -1.77
C LEU A 124 -16.52 -15.27 -1.95
N PHE A 125 -15.39 -15.12 -1.25
CA PHE A 125 -14.17 -15.89 -1.52
C PHE A 125 -13.63 -16.66 -0.32
N GLY A 126 -14.25 -16.54 0.87
CA GLY A 126 -13.73 -17.13 2.11
C GLY A 126 -12.61 -16.32 2.74
N ASP A 127 -11.91 -16.93 3.71
CA ASP A 127 -10.91 -16.23 4.54
C ASP A 127 -9.52 -16.09 3.89
N ASN A 128 -9.27 -16.83 2.81
CA ASN A 128 -7.96 -16.83 2.14
C ASN A 128 -7.84 -15.68 1.13
N VAL A 129 -8.12 -14.46 1.55
CA VAL A 129 -8.09 -13.26 0.73
C VAL A 129 -7.14 -12.23 1.33
N LEU A 130 -6.28 -11.65 0.51
CA LEU A 130 -5.42 -10.52 0.86
C LEU A 130 -5.79 -9.30 0.01
N GLN A 131 -6.02 -8.19 0.69
CA GLN A 131 -6.34 -6.91 0.06
C GLN A 131 -5.15 -5.96 0.17
N VAL A 132 -4.84 -5.24 -0.89
CA VAL A 132 -3.80 -4.19 -0.92
C VAL A 132 -4.35 -3.01 -1.68
N TYR A 133 -4.49 -1.86 -1.03
CA TYR A 133 -5.03 -0.66 -1.64
C TYR A 133 -4.01 0.49 -1.69
N ASP A 134 -4.11 1.29 -2.74
CA ASP A 134 -3.52 2.62 -2.89
C ASP A 134 -4.67 3.59 -3.20
N ILE A 135 -5.30 4.09 -2.15
CA ILE A 135 -6.44 4.99 -2.26
C ILE A 135 -5.96 6.43 -2.27
N LYS A 136 -6.40 7.18 -3.29
CA LYS A 136 -6.08 8.61 -3.44
C LYS A 136 -7.32 9.44 -3.25
N PHE A 137 -7.26 10.32 -2.28
CA PHE A 137 -8.29 11.29 -1.97
C PHE A 137 -7.64 12.63 -1.64
N ASN A 138 -7.75 13.61 -2.53
CA ASN A 138 -7.01 14.87 -2.47
C ASN A 138 -7.67 15.86 -1.50
N ARG A 139 -7.78 15.46 -0.23
CA ARG A 139 -8.27 16.32 0.86
C ARG A 139 -7.66 15.93 2.19
N ILE A 140 -7.38 16.93 3.01
CA ILE A 140 -7.04 16.69 4.43
C ILE A 140 -8.34 16.35 5.15
N LEU A 141 -8.40 15.17 5.74
CA LEU A 141 -9.54 14.68 6.49
C LEU A 141 -9.29 14.80 7.99
N LYS A 142 -10.36 15.02 8.75
CA LYS A 142 -10.36 14.88 10.22
C LYS A 142 -10.70 13.46 10.64
N ASP A 143 -11.41 12.75 9.77
CA ASP A 143 -11.87 11.39 9.97
C ASP A 143 -11.54 10.57 8.73
N TYR A 144 -10.91 9.41 8.95
CA TYR A 144 -10.45 8.50 7.91
C TYR A 144 -11.41 7.32 7.71
N ASP A 145 -12.63 7.34 8.26
CA ASP A 145 -13.66 6.34 7.98
C ASP A 145 -14.02 6.36 6.49
N PHE A 146 -13.89 5.21 5.84
CA PHE A 146 -14.08 5.11 4.40
C PHE A 146 -15.51 5.42 3.95
N LYS A 147 -16.51 5.16 4.80
CA LYS A 147 -17.92 5.52 4.53
C LYS A 147 -18.12 7.03 4.51
N ASN A 148 -17.45 7.74 5.43
CA ASN A 148 -17.47 9.20 5.44
C ASN A 148 -16.72 9.78 4.24
N ILE A 149 -15.64 9.16 3.81
CA ILE A 149 -14.91 9.55 2.60
C ILE A 149 -15.80 9.42 1.36
N ILE A 150 -16.54 8.30 1.24
CA ILE A 150 -17.52 8.11 0.16
C ILE A 150 -18.59 9.20 0.17
N LYS A 151 -19.08 9.57 1.35
CA LYS A 151 -20.08 10.63 1.52
C LYS A 151 -19.52 11.98 1.06
N VAL A 152 -18.35 12.38 1.55
CA VAL A 152 -17.68 13.64 1.17
C VAL A 152 -17.39 13.68 -0.33
N TRP A 153 -16.95 12.58 -0.92
CA TRP A 153 -16.77 12.51 -2.37
C TRP A 153 -18.07 12.75 -3.13
N LYS A 154 -19.19 12.12 -2.71
CA LYS A 154 -20.49 12.33 -3.37
C LYS A 154 -21.04 13.75 -3.22
N GLU A 155 -20.89 14.35 -2.03
CA GLU A 155 -21.40 15.68 -1.73
C GLU A 155 -20.56 16.82 -2.31
N GLU A 156 -19.24 16.68 -2.31
CA GLU A 156 -18.31 17.76 -2.65
C GLU A 156 -17.60 17.56 -4.00
N GLY A 157 -17.79 16.40 -4.65
CA GLY A 157 -17.18 16.10 -5.95
C GLY A 157 -15.65 15.89 -5.89
N VAL A 158 -15.07 15.70 -4.70
CA VAL A 158 -13.63 15.42 -4.55
C VAL A 158 -13.35 14.01 -5.05
N ARG A 159 -12.48 13.86 -6.03
CA ARG A 159 -12.21 12.57 -6.67
C ARG A 159 -11.66 11.55 -5.69
N LEU A 160 -12.35 10.41 -5.56
CA LEU A 160 -11.90 9.22 -4.86
C LEU A 160 -11.40 8.19 -5.88
N THR A 161 -10.11 7.88 -5.87
CA THR A 161 -9.51 6.88 -6.74
C THR A 161 -9.11 5.66 -5.93
N ILE A 162 -9.58 4.48 -6.34
CA ILE A 162 -9.28 3.19 -5.69
C ILE A 162 -8.41 2.37 -6.63
N ARG A 163 -7.19 2.10 -6.19
CA ARG A 163 -6.22 1.25 -6.90
C ARG A 163 -5.78 0.13 -5.98
N GLY A 164 -5.23 -0.93 -6.56
CA GLY A 164 -4.64 -1.99 -5.77
C GLY A 164 -4.86 -3.38 -6.34
N GLY A 165 -4.77 -4.38 -5.47
CA GLY A 165 -4.97 -5.78 -5.81
C GLY A 165 -5.73 -6.54 -4.73
N ILE A 166 -6.49 -7.52 -5.17
CA ILE A 166 -7.15 -8.51 -4.32
C ILE A 166 -6.59 -9.86 -4.73
N TYR A 167 -5.95 -10.55 -3.80
CA TYR A 167 -5.34 -11.85 -3.99
C TYR A 167 -6.19 -12.89 -3.27
N ILE A 168 -6.73 -13.83 -4.04
CA ILE A 168 -7.56 -14.93 -3.56
C ILE A 168 -6.72 -16.19 -3.70
N PHE A 169 -6.45 -16.86 -2.57
CA PHE A 169 -5.69 -18.11 -2.58
C PHE A 169 -6.66 -19.27 -2.66
N GLY A 170 -6.72 -19.89 -3.83
CA GLY A 170 -7.71 -20.92 -4.16
C GLY A 170 -7.24 -21.86 -5.26
N ARG A 171 -8.18 -22.52 -5.90
CA ARG A 171 -7.94 -23.45 -7.00
C ARG A 171 -8.80 -23.14 -8.20
N VAL A 172 -8.28 -23.43 -9.37
CA VAL A 172 -8.99 -23.42 -10.63
C VAL A 172 -8.52 -24.64 -11.41
N GLU A 173 -9.32 -25.72 -11.42
CA GLU A 173 -8.96 -26.98 -12.03
C GLU A 173 -9.69 -27.20 -13.35
N ASN A 174 -10.84 -26.53 -13.56
CA ASN A 174 -11.72 -26.70 -14.70
C ASN A 174 -12.46 -25.39 -15.04
N ASP A 175 -13.30 -25.42 -16.07
CA ASP A 175 -14.07 -24.27 -16.54
C ASP A 175 -15.22 -23.90 -15.59
N GLU A 176 -15.73 -24.85 -14.79
CA GLU A 176 -16.77 -24.58 -13.80
C GLU A 176 -16.19 -23.73 -12.65
N ASP A 177 -14.96 -24.02 -12.21
CA ASP A 177 -14.25 -23.20 -11.23
C ASP A 177 -14.03 -21.78 -11.76
N ARG A 178 -13.61 -21.65 -13.03
CA ARG A 178 -13.42 -20.33 -13.68
C ARG A 178 -14.71 -19.53 -13.69
N GLU A 179 -15.81 -20.15 -14.06
CA GLU A 179 -17.11 -19.50 -14.11
C GLU A 179 -17.60 -19.13 -12.70
N TRP A 180 -17.31 -19.95 -11.69
CA TRP A 180 -17.61 -19.61 -10.31
C TRP A 180 -16.89 -18.34 -9.88
N TYR A 181 -15.56 -18.25 -10.09
CA TYR A 181 -14.80 -17.04 -9.77
C TYR A 181 -15.30 -15.84 -10.56
N ARG A 182 -15.63 -16.01 -11.84
CA ARG A 182 -16.19 -14.94 -12.65
C ARG A 182 -17.45 -14.36 -12.03
N LYS A 183 -18.37 -15.20 -11.59
CA LYS A 183 -19.60 -14.77 -10.90
C LYS A 183 -19.32 -14.05 -9.61
N GLN A 184 -18.41 -14.57 -8.78
CA GLN A 184 -18.06 -13.92 -7.51
C GLN A 184 -17.41 -12.56 -7.73
N ILE A 185 -16.53 -12.43 -8.72
CA ILE A 185 -15.92 -11.15 -9.11
C ILE A 185 -16.99 -10.17 -9.60
N TYR A 186 -17.96 -10.65 -10.37
CA TYR A 186 -19.10 -9.85 -10.81
C TYR A 186 -19.89 -9.29 -9.62
N GLU A 187 -20.25 -10.12 -8.66
CA GLU A 187 -20.96 -9.73 -7.46
C GLU A 187 -20.17 -8.68 -6.65
N PHE A 188 -18.84 -8.80 -6.58
CA PHE A 188 -18.01 -7.79 -5.94
C PHE A 188 -18.08 -6.43 -6.67
N ILE A 189 -18.05 -6.43 -8.00
CA ILE A 189 -18.19 -5.21 -8.79
C ILE A 189 -19.58 -4.58 -8.58
N GLN A 190 -20.65 -5.39 -8.55
CA GLN A 190 -22.00 -4.87 -8.25
C GLN A 190 -22.04 -4.24 -6.87
N PHE A 191 -21.47 -4.87 -5.85
CA PHE A 191 -21.32 -4.27 -4.53
C PHE A 191 -20.58 -2.92 -4.55
N MET A 192 -19.50 -2.81 -5.32
CA MET A 192 -18.79 -1.53 -5.49
C MET A 192 -19.67 -0.47 -6.19
N LYS A 193 -20.50 -0.86 -7.16
CA LYS A 193 -21.46 0.03 -7.82
C LYS A 193 -22.55 0.50 -6.86
N GLU A 194 -23.17 -0.39 -6.10
CA GLU A 194 -24.21 -0.11 -5.13
C GLU A 194 -23.73 0.83 -4.02
N THR A 195 -22.53 0.60 -3.52
CA THR A 195 -21.90 1.47 -2.53
C THR A 195 -21.40 2.79 -3.13
N GLY A 196 -21.37 2.88 -4.47
CA GLY A 196 -20.92 4.05 -5.21
C GLY A 196 -19.41 4.18 -5.24
N THR A 197 -18.66 3.12 -5.00
CA THR A 197 -17.18 3.16 -4.99
C THR A 197 -16.55 2.79 -6.32
N PHE A 198 -17.34 2.42 -7.33
CA PHE A 198 -16.86 1.94 -8.63
C PHE A 198 -16.50 3.05 -9.64
N GLU A 199 -16.51 4.32 -9.25
CA GLU A 199 -16.40 5.41 -10.24
C GLU A 199 -14.98 5.59 -10.82
N TYR A 200 -13.95 5.51 -9.98
CA TYR A 200 -12.53 5.62 -10.40
C TYR A 200 -11.72 4.44 -9.85
N VAL A 201 -11.99 3.26 -10.38
CA VAL A 201 -11.38 1.99 -9.95
C VAL A 201 -10.35 1.50 -10.95
N ALA A 202 -9.23 1.04 -10.42
CA ALA A 202 -8.19 0.29 -11.12
C ALA A 202 -7.67 -0.82 -10.19
N LEU A 203 -8.33 -1.97 -10.17
CA LEU A 203 -7.99 -3.11 -9.33
C LEU A 203 -7.53 -4.29 -10.18
N TRP A 204 -6.69 -5.13 -9.57
CA TRP A 204 -6.35 -6.45 -10.06
C TRP A 204 -6.93 -7.49 -9.11
N ILE A 205 -7.75 -8.40 -9.62
CA ILE A 205 -8.17 -9.58 -8.87
C ILE A 205 -7.37 -10.76 -9.42
N VAL A 206 -6.64 -11.40 -8.52
CA VAL A 206 -5.75 -12.51 -8.84
C VAL A 206 -6.17 -13.72 -8.02
N VAL A 207 -6.57 -14.79 -8.69
CA VAL A 207 -6.69 -16.10 -8.04
C VAL A 207 -5.35 -16.80 -8.18
N ALA A 208 -4.67 -16.96 -7.07
CA ALA A 208 -3.39 -17.64 -6.97
C ALA A 208 -3.59 -19.06 -6.43
N ASP A 209 -2.81 -20.00 -6.96
CA ASP A 209 -2.84 -21.36 -6.45
C ASP A 209 -2.47 -21.40 -4.96
N GLU A 210 -3.41 -21.81 -4.11
CA GLU A 210 -3.23 -21.84 -2.65
C GLU A 210 -2.04 -22.70 -2.21
N ARG A 211 -1.56 -23.64 -3.04
CA ARG A 211 -0.37 -24.46 -2.78
C ARG A 211 0.90 -23.63 -2.63
N VAL A 212 0.96 -22.40 -3.16
CA VAL A 212 2.09 -21.48 -2.95
C VAL A 212 2.32 -21.14 -1.48
N LEU A 213 1.30 -21.32 -0.65
CA LEU A 213 1.35 -21.07 0.78
C LEU A 213 1.91 -22.25 1.59
N SER A 214 2.23 -23.38 0.93
CA SER A 214 2.84 -24.54 1.60
C SER A 214 4.29 -24.24 2.05
N ASN A 215 4.72 -24.91 3.13
CA ASN A 215 6.08 -24.73 3.66
C ASN A 215 7.16 -25.09 2.63
N GLU A 216 6.97 -26.22 1.96
CA GLU A 216 7.92 -26.73 0.98
C GLU A 216 8.05 -25.78 -0.22
N PHE A 217 6.92 -25.26 -0.69
CA PHE A 217 6.90 -24.33 -1.79
C PHE A 217 7.66 -23.03 -1.48
N ILE A 218 7.50 -22.49 -0.27
CA ILE A 218 8.17 -21.25 0.15
C ILE A 218 9.68 -21.48 0.37
N ALA A 219 10.07 -22.65 0.89
CA ALA A 219 11.47 -22.97 1.17
C ALA A 219 12.35 -23.05 -0.11
N ASN A 220 11.76 -23.42 -1.24
CA ASN A 220 12.47 -23.66 -2.50
C ASN A 220 12.46 -22.45 -3.45
N ASN A 221 12.93 -21.29 -2.99
CA ASN A 221 13.00 -20.06 -3.79
C ASN A 221 13.90 -20.16 -5.03
N LYS A 222 14.94 -21.02 -5.01
CA LYS A 222 15.87 -21.18 -6.14
C LYS A 222 15.17 -21.62 -7.44
N ASP A 223 14.18 -22.51 -7.33
CA ASP A 223 13.40 -22.93 -8.49
C ASP A 223 12.56 -21.79 -9.05
N LYS A 224 12.15 -20.84 -8.19
CA LYS A 224 11.36 -19.68 -8.58
C LYS A 224 12.14 -18.64 -9.37
N GLU A 225 13.34 -18.32 -8.95
CA GLU A 225 14.21 -17.39 -9.70
C GLU A 225 14.46 -17.90 -11.11
N LYS A 226 14.69 -19.20 -11.23
CA LYS A 226 14.86 -19.85 -12.52
C LYS A 226 13.61 -19.78 -13.40
N LEU A 227 12.42 -19.93 -12.80
CA LEU A 227 11.15 -19.75 -13.49
C LEU A 227 10.94 -18.31 -13.95
N VAL A 228 11.36 -17.30 -13.16
CA VAL A 228 11.31 -15.88 -13.57
C VAL A 228 12.08 -15.65 -14.86
N GLU A 229 13.31 -16.14 -14.91
CA GLU A 229 14.18 -15.99 -16.06
C GLU A 229 13.58 -16.68 -17.32
N MET A 230 13.02 -17.86 -17.14
CA MET A 230 12.40 -18.63 -18.22
C MET A 230 11.09 -18.02 -18.71
N TYR A 231 10.26 -17.48 -17.79
CA TYR A 231 8.98 -16.85 -18.13
C TYR A 231 9.17 -15.64 -19.05
N SER A 232 10.25 -14.89 -18.85
CA SER A 232 10.57 -13.74 -19.69
C SER A 232 10.78 -14.12 -21.17
N LYS A 233 11.11 -15.37 -21.44
CA LYS A 233 11.34 -15.91 -22.79
C LYS A 233 10.07 -16.41 -23.48
N LYS A 234 8.90 -16.44 -22.81
CA LYS A 234 7.59 -16.91 -23.33
C LYS A 234 7.64 -18.28 -24.01
N ASP A 235 8.46 -19.19 -23.51
CA ASP A 235 8.75 -20.47 -24.19
C ASP A 235 7.82 -21.61 -23.72
N LYS A 236 7.59 -22.56 -24.62
CA LYS A 236 6.84 -23.81 -24.33
C LYS A 236 7.53 -24.61 -23.23
N GLU A 237 8.86 -24.64 -23.25
CA GLU A 237 9.70 -25.31 -22.26
C GLU A 237 9.47 -24.77 -20.84
N PHE A 238 9.24 -23.46 -20.69
CA PHE A 238 8.86 -22.85 -19.42
C PHE A 238 7.57 -23.45 -18.86
N ARG A 239 6.53 -23.61 -19.68
CA ARG A 239 5.23 -24.17 -19.25
C ARG A 239 5.37 -25.60 -18.79
N GLU A 240 6.15 -26.40 -19.50
CA GLU A 240 6.42 -27.80 -19.15
C GLU A 240 7.22 -27.92 -17.83
N GLN A 241 8.23 -27.09 -17.65
CA GLN A 241 9.00 -27.05 -16.41
C GLN A 241 8.17 -26.55 -15.23
N ARG A 242 7.35 -25.51 -15.44
CA ARG A 242 6.39 -25.02 -14.42
C ARG A 242 5.45 -26.14 -13.98
N ALA A 243 4.88 -26.88 -14.93
CA ALA A 243 3.99 -28.00 -14.62
C ALA A 243 4.69 -29.11 -13.82
N LYS A 244 5.96 -29.41 -14.11
CA LYS A 244 6.76 -30.39 -13.33
C LYS A 244 7.02 -29.91 -11.91
N ILE A 245 7.39 -28.61 -11.74
CA ILE A 245 7.62 -28.01 -10.42
C ILE A 245 6.34 -28.02 -9.61
N MET A 246 5.22 -27.56 -10.19
CA MET A 246 3.94 -27.54 -9.49
C MET A 246 3.47 -28.93 -9.08
N LYS A 247 3.68 -29.94 -9.91
CA LYS A 247 3.36 -31.33 -9.58
C LYS A 247 4.17 -31.84 -8.36
N LYS A 248 5.43 -31.42 -8.22
CA LYS A 248 6.29 -31.76 -7.07
C LYS A 248 5.67 -31.28 -5.75
N TYR A 249 5.02 -30.12 -5.72
CA TYR A 249 4.46 -29.52 -4.49
C TYR A 249 3.02 -29.99 -4.18
N THR A 250 2.38 -30.74 -5.05
CA THR A 250 0.99 -31.18 -4.86
C THR A 250 0.82 -32.00 -3.57
N LYS A 251 1.77 -32.87 -3.27
CA LYS A 251 1.71 -33.71 -2.08
C LYS A 251 1.83 -32.89 -0.79
N SER A 252 2.83 -31.99 -0.75
CA SER A 252 3.04 -31.11 0.41
C SER A 252 1.82 -30.22 0.71
N TYR A 253 1.12 -29.77 -0.33
CA TYR A 253 -0.10 -29.01 -0.15
C TYR A 253 -1.19 -29.80 0.57
N TYR A 254 -1.46 -31.02 0.16
CA TYR A 254 -2.50 -31.86 0.80
C TYR A 254 -2.22 -32.20 2.26
N GLU A 255 -0.97 -32.12 2.68
CA GLU A 255 -0.55 -32.31 4.06
C GLU A 255 -0.66 -31.01 4.90
N THR A 256 -0.89 -29.87 4.26
CA THR A 256 -0.99 -28.57 4.93
C THR A 256 -2.44 -28.31 5.36
N SER A 257 -2.67 -28.14 6.67
CA SER A 257 -4.00 -27.84 7.18
C SER A 257 -4.49 -26.46 6.75
N GLU A 258 -5.81 -26.31 6.64
CA GLU A 258 -6.46 -25.03 6.34
C GLU A 258 -6.05 -23.92 7.32
N GLU A 259 -5.90 -24.24 8.62
CA GLU A 259 -5.41 -23.31 9.63
C GLU A 259 -4.01 -22.78 9.32
N ASN A 260 -3.11 -23.65 8.83
CA ASN A 260 -1.76 -23.24 8.44
C ASN A 260 -1.77 -22.35 7.20
N ILE A 261 -2.67 -22.56 6.25
CA ILE A 261 -2.86 -21.69 5.08
C ILE A 261 -3.32 -20.33 5.56
N LYS A 262 -4.36 -20.24 6.38
CA LYS A 262 -4.86 -18.97 6.95
C LYS A 262 -3.77 -18.20 7.71
N LYS A 263 -2.99 -18.88 8.57
CA LYS A 263 -1.86 -18.26 9.27
C LYS A 263 -0.82 -17.67 8.31
N ARG A 264 -0.59 -18.33 7.18
CA ARG A 264 0.35 -17.83 6.18
C ARG A 264 -0.17 -16.64 5.41
N VAL A 265 -1.44 -16.66 4.99
CA VAL A 265 -2.07 -15.48 4.36
C VAL A 265 -1.95 -14.27 5.29
N ASN A 266 -2.31 -14.44 6.57
CA ASN A 266 -2.21 -13.36 7.57
C ASN A 266 -0.77 -12.94 7.89
N GLY A 267 0.22 -13.80 7.61
CA GLY A 267 1.63 -13.52 7.80
C GLY A 267 2.34 -12.88 6.60
N ILE A 268 1.63 -12.62 5.50
CA ILE A 268 2.21 -12.02 4.30
C ILE A 268 2.36 -10.51 4.49
N LEU A 269 3.56 -10.00 4.18
CA LEU A 269 3.80 -8.57 4.09
C LEU A 269 3.16 -8.01 2.82
N LYS A 270 2.26 -7.05 2.96
CA LYS A 270 1.57 -6.42 1.83
C LYS A 270 2.53 -5.68 0.90
N SER A 271 3.57 -5.05 1.45
CA SER A 271 4.63 -4.37 0.68
C SER A 271 5.48 -5.31 -0.18
N GLN A 272 5.42 -6.61 0.05
CA GLN A 272 6.09 -7.59 -0.82
C GLN A 272 5.32 -7.88 -2.11
N LEU A 273 4.06 -7.49 -2.20
CA LEU A 273 3.25 -7.63 -3.40
C LEU A 273 3.55 -6.54 -4.41
N TYR A 274 3.83 -5.31 -3.93
CA TYR A 274 4.14 -4.16 -4.78
C TYR A 274 5.23 -3.30 -4.16
N ASP A 275 6.11 -2.78 -4.99
CA ASP A 275 6.98 -1.67 -4.61
C ASP A 275 6.26 -0.32 -4.81
N THR A 276 6.91 0.77 -4.44
CA THR A 276 6.39 2.14 -4.60
C THR A 276 6.14 2.55 -6.06
N ASN A 277 6.72 1.83 -7.01
CA ASN A 277 6.55 2.04 -8.45
C ASN A 277 5.48 1.12 -9.04
N GLY A 278 4.83 0.29 -8.22
CA GLY A 278 3.83 -0.68 -8.64
C GLY A 278 4.42 -1.96 -9.26
N ASN A 279 5.72 -2.22 -9.07
CA ASN A 279 6.32 -3.46 -9.52
C ASN A 279 6.12 -4.56 -8.50
N ALA A 280 5.82 -5.76 -8.96
CA ALA A 280 5.70 -6.92 -8.10
C ALA A 280 7.08 -7.34 -7.56
N ILE A 281 7.18 -7.49 -6.25
CA ILE A 281 8.39 -7.92 -5.54
C ILE A 281 8.09 -9.06 -4.56
N GLY A 282 9.13 -9.83 -4.20
CA GLY A 282 9.03 -10.85 -3.16
C GLY A 282 7.91 -11.85 -3.40
N PHE A 283 6.90 -11.83 -2.54
CA PHE A 283 5.79 -12.78 -2.58
C PHE A 283 4.95 -12.66 -3.87
N ALA A 284 4.77 -11.49 -4.43
CA ALA A 284 4.04 -11.31 -5.69
C ALA A 284 4.70 -12.07 -6.85
N ARG A 285 6.02 -12.19 -6.86
CA ARG A 285 6.70 -13.07 -7.83
C ARG A 285 6.34 -14.53 -7.62
N LEU A 286 6.16 -14.98 -6.38
CA LEU A 286 5.70 -16.33 -6.09
C LEU A 286 4.27 -16.55 -6.60
N THR A 287 3.37 -15.60 -6.39
CA THR A 287 1.99 -15.67 -6.87
C THR A 287 1.90 -15.56 -8.38
N TYR A 288 2.70 -14.68 -9.00
CA TYR A 288 2.75 -14.47 -10.44
C TYR A 288 2.91 -15.77 -11.26
N TYR A 289 3.75 -16.70 -10.79
CA TYR A 289 3.93 -18.00 -11.46
C TYR A 289 2.86 -19.01 -11.16
N ASN A 290 1.97 -18.73 -10.25
CA ASN A 290 0.88 -19.58 -9.81
C ASN A 290 -0.46 -18.86 -9.92
N GLU A 291 -0.49 -17.79 -10.69
CA GLU A 291 -1.73 -17.14 -11.06
C GLU A 291 -2.55 -18.09 -11.92
N LEU A 292 -3.73 -18.41 -11.42
CA LEU A 292 -4.70 -19.26 -12.08
C LEU A 292 -5.68 -18.42 -12.89
N LEU A 293 -6.11 -17.27 -12.33
CA LEU A 293 -6.91 -16.25 -13.00
C LEU A 293 -6.34 -14.88 -12.67
N VAL A 294 -6.30 -14.00 -13.65
CA VAL A 294 -5.94 -12.59 -13.48
C VAL A 294 -7.00 -11.75 -14.17
N THR A 295 -7.69 -10.95 -13.38
CA THR A 295 -8.78 -10.11 -13.88
C THR A 295 -8.52 -8.66 -13.51
N PRO A 296 -8.05 -7.82 -14.45
CA PRO A 296 -8.01 -6.39 -14.25
C PRO A 296 -9.42 -5.81 -14.32
N ILE A 297 -9.72 -4.92 -13.36
CA ILE A 297 -11.00 -4.23 -13.26
C ILE A 297 -10.75 -2.73 -13.36
N TYR A 298 -11.25 -2.14 -14.43
CA TYR A 298 -11.16 -0.70 -14.67
C TYR A 298 -12.55 -0.10 -14.84
N SER A 299 -12.86 0.93 -14.05
CA SER A 299 -14.10 1.66 -14.28
C SER A 299 -14.02 2.55 -15.53
N PRO A 300 -15.15 2.82 -16.21
CA PRO A 300 -15.17 3.64 -17.42
C PRO A 300 -14.59 5.05 -17.23
N LYS A 301 -14.83 5.68 -16.07
CA LYS A 301 -14.25 7.01 -15.77
C LYS A 301 -12.74 6.93 -15.56
N GLN A 302 -12.23 5.88 -14.91
CA GLN A 302 -10.81 5.67 -14.72
C GLN A 302 -10.09 5.48 -16.06
N ILE A 303 -10.68 4.72 -16.97
CA ILE A 303 -10.17 4.50 -18.33
C ILE A 303 -10.07 5.82 -19.07
N ARG A 304 -11.16 6.61 -19.13
CA ARG A 304 -11.19 7.90 -19.82
C ARG A 304 -10.19 8.90 -19.25
N THR A 305 -10.10 8.98 -17.92
CA THR A 305 -9.21 9.94 -17.26
C THR A 305 -7.73 9.68 -17.53
N ASN A 306 -7.35 8.41 -17.75
CA ASN A 306 -5.96 8.05 -18.02
C ASN A 306 -5.67 7.86 -19.51
N ASN A 307 -6.65 8.09 -20.37
CA ASN A 307 -6.53 7.92 -21.82
C ASN A 307 -6.09 6.48 -22.22
N TRP A 308 -6.66 5.49 -21.54
CA TRP A 308 -6.33 4.07 -21.74
C TRP A 308 -7.19 3.38 -22.81
N ASN A 309 -7.92 4.14 -23.62
CA ASN A 309 -8.85 3.58 -24.62
C ASN A 309 -8.19 2.56 -25.55
N ASP A 310 -6.95 2.82 -25.98
CA ASP A 310 -6.21 1.89 -26.85
C ASP A 310 -5.68 0.65 -26.09
N LYS A 311 -5.57 0.76 -24.78
CA LYS A 311 -5.08 -0.31 -23.90
C LYS A 311 -6.21 -1.17 -23.32
N ILE A 312 -7.48 -0.76 -23.45
CA ILE A 312 -8.62 -1.51 -22.91
C ILE A 312 -8.64 -2.94 -23.46
N LYS A 313 -8.42 -3.12 -24.77
CA LYS A 313 -8.36 -4.45 -25.38
C LYS A 313 -7.21 -5.29 -24.82
N GLU A 314 -6.09 -4.65 -24.48
CA GLU A 314 -4.90 -5.29 -23.93
C GLU A 314 -5.06 -5.60 -22.44
N TYR A 315 -5.81 -4.76 -21.70
CA TYR A 315 -6.07 -4.92 -20.28
C TYR A 315 -7.35 -5.72 -19.98
N ASN A 316 -8.37 -5.67 -20.84
CA ASN A 316 -9.58 -6.50 -20.73
C ASN A 316 -9.39 -7.92 -21.21
N ILE A 317 -8.31 -8.19 -21.89
CA ILE A 317 -7.79 -9.54 -22.06
C ILE A 317 -7.04 -9.88 -20.76
N GLY A 318 -7.69 -9.74 -19.61
CA GLY A 318 -7.43 -10.60 -18.49
C GLY A 318 -7.68 -12.00 -19.05
N LYS A 319 -6.64 -12.73 -19.27
CA LYS A 319 -6.55 -13.91 -20.12
C LYS A 319 -7.59 -15.00 -19.80
N ASP A 320 -8.35 -14.85 -18.75
CA ASP A 320 -9.13 -15.92 -18.15
C ASP A 320 -10.57 -15.55 -17.79
N VAL A 321 -10.94 -14.25 -17.77
CA VAL A 321 -12.32 -13.83 -17.47
C VAL A 321 -12.70 -12.64 -18.35
N GLU A 322 -13.53 -12.87 -19.34
CA GLU A 322 -14.12 -11.80 -20.14
C GLU A 322 -15.36 -11.26 -19.42
N PHE A 323 -15.37 -9.95 -19.21
CA PHE A 323 -16.58 -9.22 -18.87
C PHE A 323 -17.11 -8.58 -20.15
N THR A 324 -18.40 -8.76 -20.42
CA THR A 324 -19.06 -8.15 -21.57
C THR A 324 -19.14 -6.63 -21.43
N GLU A 325 -19.43 -5.92 -22.55
CA GLU A 325 -19.54 -4.45 -22.58
C GLU A 325 -20.53 -3.87 -21.54
N GLU A 326 -21.48 -4.66 -21.07
CA GLU A 326 -22.43 -4.29 -20.01
C GLU A 326 -21.75 -3.94 -18.67
N PHE A 327 -20.48 -4.30 -18.49
CA PHE A 327 -19.67 -3.96 -17.32
C PHE A 327 -19.08 -2.57 -17.39
N TYR A 328 -18.95 -2.03 -18.54
CA TYR A 328 -18.34 -0.73 -18.77
C TYR A 328 -19.44 0.27 -19.12
#